data_4625cce09da683b3b646b5c3f5b72c6b
#
_entry.id   4625cce09da683b3b646b5c3f5b72c6b
#
_cell.length_a   1.000
_cell.length_b   1.000
_cell.length_c   1.000
_cell.angle_alpha   90.00
_cell.angle_beta   90.00
_cell.angle_gamma   90.00
#
_symmetry.space_group_name_H-M   'P 1'
#
loop_
_entity.id
_entity.type
_entity.pdbx_description
1 polymer ?
#
loop_
_entity_poly.entity_id
_entity_poly.type
_entity_poly.pdbx_seq_one_letter_code
_entity_poly.pdbx_strand_id
1 'polypeptide(L)'
;MPNYNNYSISNGKGKLYLKSPEPKEGYEKVTYGTNGENITYHKYVERIQGELKYFDQKEAQTKDGKKLQFLEVTFIDGEDYNKVSVPLKNSKSNFTDEVKALVSALNSAEAGQKMTMSVTKTKTTGKNGKDYENLNVYLNYVDRTGDNGKGLSTGFIAFNDIPKPEKEDDEDLGVTWNWKPVNKFYAQKIKELQEKFQNGQTASQPQTNTEAPKIPPMTPEQAFQPATNVNTKEHQ
;
A
#
# COMPACT_ATOMS: atom_id res chain seq x y z
N MET A 1 9.30 14.17 16.89
CA MET A 1 7.91 13.93 16.42
C MET A 1 7.96 12.84 15.37
N PRO A 2 7.07 11.86 15.41
CA PRO A 2 7.08 10.80 14.42
C PRO A 2 6.86 11.35 13.00
N ASN A 3 7.62 10.84 12.03
CA ASN A 3 7.47 11.20 10.63
C ASN A 3 6.51 10.22 9.95
N TYR A 4 5.52 10.73 9.24
CA TYR A 4 4.56 9.92 8.51
C TYR A 4 4.82 10.03 7.00
N ASN A 5 5.31 8.96 6.40
CA ASN A 5 5.58 8.86 4.98
C ASN A 5 4.51 8.01 4.31
N ASN A 6 3.71 8.59 3.42
CA ASN A 6 2.67 7.86 2.68
C ASN A 6 3.16 7.55 1.25
N TYR A 7 3.47 6.30 1.01
CA TYR A 7 3.91 5.79 -0.28
C TYR A 7 2.74 5.21 -1.07
N SER A 8 2.87 5.26 -2.38
CA SER A 8 2.05 4.51 -3.33
C SER A 8 2.94 3.70 -4.26
N ILE A 9 2.35 2.75 -4.96
CA ILE A 9 3.03 1.94 -5.97
C ILE A 9 2.72 2.52 -7.35
N SER A 10 3.75 2.81 -8.13
CA SER A 10 3.62 3.20 -9.54
C SER A 10 3.71 1.95 -10.42
N ASN A 11 2.57 1.48 -10.93
CA ASN A 11 2.54 0.36 -11.87
C ASN A 11 3.35 0.69 -13.14
N GLY A 12 3.24 1.91 -13.66
CA GLY A 12 3.98 2.33 -14.86
C GLY A 12 5.50 2.25 -14.70
N LYS A 13 6.05 2.71 -13.56
CA LYS A 13 7.50 2.72 -13.30
C LYS A 13 8.01 1.52 -12.50
N GLY A 14 7.13 0.71 -11.89
CA GLY A 14 7.54 -0.40 -11.01
C GLY A 14 8.33 0.10 -9.79
N LYS A 15 7.90 1.18 -9.17
CA LYS A 15 8.59 1.82 -8.03
C LYS A 15 7.60 2.30 -6.98
N LEU A 16 8.09 2.45 -5.76
CA LEU A 16 7.41 3.20 -4.71
C LEU A 16 7.57 4.71 -4.97
N TYR A 17 6.58 5.50 -4.57
CA TYR A 17 6.69 6.96 -4.64
C TYR A 17 5.94 7.67 -3.53
N LEU A 18 6.47 8.81 -3.12
CA LEU A 18 5.80 9.83 -2.32
C LEU A 18 5.12 10.81 -3.25
N LYS A 19 3.95 11.29 -2.88
CA LYS A 19 3.16 12.25 -3.65
C LYS A 19 3.14 13.62 -2.95
N SER A 20 3.25 14.69 -3.71
CA SER A 20 3.03 16.06 -3.25
C SER A 20 2.12 16.81 -4.22
N PRO A 21 1.19 17.65 -3.74
CA PRO A 21 0.41 18.55 -4.59
C PRO A 21 1.25 19.71 -5.14
N GLU A 22 2.38 20.02 -4.47
CA GLU A 22 3.26 21.13 -4.79
C GLU A 22 4.65 20.65 -5.19
N PRO A 23 5.40 21.44 -6.00
CA PRO A 23 6.78 21.12 -6.35
C PRO A 23 7.65 21.09 -5.09
N LYS A 24 8.54 20.09 -5.00
CA LYS A 24 9.53 19.92 -3.94
C LYS A 24 10.84 19.45 -4.55
N GLU A 25 11.94 19.74 -3.88
CA GLU A 25 13.25 19.24 -4.29
C GLU A 25 13.26 17.71 -4.37
N GLY A 26 13.79 17.18 -5.47
CA GLY A 26 13.84 15.73 -5.75
C GLY A 26 12.51 15.10 -6.17
N TYR A 27 11.48 15.91 -6.46
CA TYR A 27 10.20 15.42 -6.98
C TYR A 27 10.08 15.72 -8.49
N GLU A 28 9.64 14.73 -9.25
CA GLU A 28 9.33 14.85 -10.67
C GLU A 28 7.87 15.29 -10.86
N LYS A 29 7.62 16.19 -11.81
CA LYS A 29 6.28 16.58 -12.22
C LYS A 29 5.60 15.43 -12.97
N VAL A 30 4.40 15.05 -12.55
CA VAL A 30 3.58 14.03 -13.20
C VAL A 30 2.22 14.62 -13.56
N THR A 31 1.84 14.48 -14.82
CA THR A 31 0.51 14.89 -15.32
C THR A 31 -0.37 13.68 -15.55
N TYR A 32 -1.65 13.80 -15.24
CA TYR A 32 -2.64 12.76 -15.46
C TYR A 32 -4.01 13.39 -15.79
N GLY A 33 -4.97 12.54 -16.20
CA GLY A 33 -6.23 12.98 -16.76
C GLY A 33 -6.19 12.98 -18.29
N THR A 34 -7.35 13.06 -18.93
CA THR A 34 -7.49 12.90 -20.38
C THR A 34 -6.70 13.95 -21.18
N ASN A 35 -6.59 15.15 -20.63
CA ASN A 35 -5.88 16.29 -21.25
C ASN A 35 -4.67 16.74 -20.43
N GLY A 36 -4.20 15.92 -19.46
CA GLY A 36 -3.12 16.31 -18.56
C GLY A 36 -3.46 17.47 -17.61
N GLU A 37 -4.76 17.64 -17.34
CA GLU A 37 -5.26 18.75 -16.51
C GLU A 37 -4.88 18.66 -15.04
N ASN A 38 -4.53 17.45 -14.59
CA ASN A 38 -4.13 17.22 -13.20
C ASN A 38 -2.60 17.12 -13.10
N ILE A 39 -2.03 17.85 -12.17
CA ILE A 39 -0.60 17.87 -11.90
C ILE A 39 -0.35 17.40 -10.47
N THR A 40 0.62 16.51 -10.31
CA THR A 40 1.20 16.13 -9.02
C THR A 40 2.70 15.98 -9.15
N TYR A 41 3.38 15.91 -8.03
CA TYR A 41 4.82 15.74 -7.98
C TYR A 41 5.14 14.45 -7.24
N HIS A 42 6.00 13.60 -7.82
CA HIS A 42 6.33 12.29 -7.31
C HIS A 42 7.83 12.18 -7.02
N LYS A 43 8.18 11.74 -5.81
CA LYS A 43 9.54 11.31 -5.47
C LYS A 43 9.58 9.79 -5.45
N TYR A 44 10.27 9.20 -6.41
CA TYR A 44 10.42 7.75 -6.51
C TYR A 44 11.52 7.27 -5.56
N VAL A 45 11.26 6.13 -4.91
CA VAL A 45 12.22 5.48 -4.03
C VAL A 45 12.37 4.00 -4.43
N GLU A 46 13.58 3.49 -4.33
CA GLU A 46 13.89 2.10 -4.69
C GLU A 46 13.35 1.11 -3.66
N ARG A 47 13.40 1.48 -2.39
CA ARG A 47 12.97 0.64 -1.29
C ARG A 47 12.61 1.46 -0.06
N ILE A 48 11.78 0.88 0.79
CA ILE A 48 11.54 1.32 2.17
C ILE A 48 11.95 0.19 3.10
N GLN A 49 12.23 0.53 4.36
CA GLN A 49 12.61 -0.43 5.38
C GLN A 49 11.85 -0.13 6.66
N GLY A 50 11.71 -1.14 7.51
CA GLY A 50 11.16 -1.01 8.85
C GLY A 50 10.57 -2.33 9.34
N GLU A 51 10.10 -2.31 10.57
CA GLU A 51 9.36 -3.41 11.17
C GLU A 51 7.95 -3.44 10.60
N LEU A 52 7.56 -4.55 9.98
CA LEU A 52 6.22 -4.74 9.39
C LEU A 52 5.18 -4.87 10.51
N LYS A 53 4.39 -3.81 10.74
CA LYS A 53 3.49 -3.70 11.90
C LYS A 53 2.03 -3.92 11.57
N TYR A 54 1.53 -3.21 10.55
CA TYR A 54 0.09 -3.15 10.31
C TYR A 54 -0.22 -3.50 8.87
N PHE A 55 -1.30 -4.25 8.71
CA PHE A 55 -1.94 -4.54 7.43
C PHE A 55 -3.43 -4.27 7.60
N ASP A 56 -3.97 -3.32 6.82
CA ASP A 56 -5.30 -2.81 7.05
C ASP A 56 -6.02 -2.47 5.73
N GLN A 57 -7.34 -2.51 5.76
CA GLN A 57 -8.18 -2.02 4.69
C GLN A 57 -8.85 -0.74 5.13
N LYS A 58 -8.67 0.33 4.37
CA LYS A 58 -9.20 1.66 4.68
C LYS A 58 -10.21 2.10 3.62
N GLU A 59 -11.17 2.89 4.05
CA GLU A 59 -12.10 3.57 3.17
C GLU A 59 -11.87 5.09 3.28
N ALA A 60 -11.86 5.77 2.13
CA ALA A 60 -11.83 7.21 2.04
C ALA A 60 -12.98 7.67 1.16
N GLN A 61 -13.46 8.87 1.38
CA GLN A 61 -14.50 9.50 0.58
C GLN A 61 -13.91 10.67 -0.20
N THR A 62 -14.17 10.71 -1.50
CA THR A 62 -13.80 11.86 -2.35
C THR A 62 -14.73 13.05 -2.09
N LYS A 63 -14.35 14.24 -2.55
CA LYS A 63 -15.16 15.46 -2.39
C LYS A 63 -16.55 15.35 -3.02
N ASP A 64 -16.69 14.55 -4.07
CA ASP A 64 -17.93 14.22 -4.76
C ASP A 64 -18.70 13.04 -4.15
N GLY A 65 -18.30 12.59 -2.95
CA GLY A 65 -19.00 11.56 -2.18
C GLY A 65 -18.67 10.12 -2.59
N LYS A 66 -17.82 9.88 -3.59
CA LYS A 66 -17.45 8.54 -4.02
C LYS A 66 -16.58 7.87 -2.98
N LYS A 67 -16.94 6.64 -2.61
CA LYS A 67 -16.13 5.79 -1.70
C LYS A 67 -15.00 5.13 -2.46
N LEU A 68 -13.79 5.29 -1.92
CA LEU A 68 -12.58 4.64 -2.39
C LEU A 68 -12.06 3.72 -1.29
N GLN A 69 -11.66 2.51 -1.67
CA GLN A 69 -11.08 1.55 -0.75
C GLN A 69 -9.60 1.34 -1.07
N PHE A 70 -8.80 1.26 -0.02
CA PHE A 70 -7.35 1.09 -0.10
C PHE A 70 -6.91 -0.08 0.76
N LEU A 71 -5.86 -0.74 0.32
CA LEU A 71 -5.08 -1.66 1.14
C LEU A 71 -3.84 -0.92 1.64
N GLU A 72 -3.60 -0.96 2.95
CA GLU A 72 -2.51 -0.25 3.59
C GLU A 72 -1.58 -1.21 4.34
N VAL A 73 -0.29 -1.01 4.19
CA VAL A 73 0.76 -1.73 4.92
C VAL A 73 1.67 -0.71 5.57
N THR A 74 1.97 -0.88 6.85
CA THR A 74 2.81 0.06 7.60
C THR A 74 4.06 -0.62 8.12
N PHE A 75 5.20 0.01 7.84
CA PHE A 75 6.52 -0.31 8.35
C PHE A 75 6.97 0.79 9.31
N ILE A 76 7.52 0.41 10.46
CA ILE A 76 8.05 1.36 11.45
C ILE A 76 9.57 1.21 11.49
N ASP A 77 10.29 2.33 11.27
CA ASP A 77 11.76 2.38 11.38
C ASP A 77 12.14 3.53 12.32
N GLY A 78 12.42 3.20 13.58
CA GLY A 78 12.59 4.21 14.64
C GLY A 78 11.32 5.04 14.85
N GLU A 79 11.43 6.35 14.60
CA GLU A 79 10.28 7.30 14.66
C GLU A 79 9.53 7.43 13.33
N ASP A 80 9.99 6.78 12.26
CA ASP A 80 9.40 6.87 10.92
C ASP A 80 8.31 5.83 10.71
N TYR A 81 7.12 6.31 10.34
CA TYR A 81 5.98 5.48 9.93
C TYR A 81 5.89 5.50 8.40
N ASN A 82 6.35 4.43 7.77
CA ASN A 82 6.35 4.25 6.32
C ASN A 82 5.11 3.45 5.92
N LYS A 83 4.08 4.14 5.47
CA LYS A 83 2.83 3.52 5.04
C LYS A 83 2.77 3.42 3.52
N VAL A 84 2.48 2.22 3.00
CA VAL A 84 2.21 1.98 1.59
C VAL A 84 0.71 1.79 1.42
N SER A 85 0.09 2.64 0.61
CA SER A 85 -1.35 2.62 0.34
C SER A 85 -1.60 2.39 -1.16
N VAL A 86 -2.41 1.38 -1.48
CA VAL A 86 -2.76 1.03 -2.86
C VAL A 86 -4.26 0.95 -3.04
N PRO A 87 -4.82 1.42 -4.17
CA PRO A 87 -6.25 1.30 -4.45
C PRO A 87 -6.68 -0.16 -4.50
N LEU A 88 -7.73 -0.52 -3.75
CA LEU A 88 -8.17 -1.91 -3.63
C LEU A 88 -8.73 -2.45 -4.96
N LYS A 89 -9.54 -1.64 -5.64
CA LYS A 89 -10.27 -2.03 -6.85
C LYS A 89 -10.02 -1.05 -8.00
N ASN A 90 -10.02 -1.58 -9.22
CA ASN A 90 -10.02 -0.78 -10.43
C ASN A 90 -11.46 -0.39 -10.85
N SER A 91 -11.60 0.35 -11.96
CA SER A 91 -12.88 0.79 -12.50
C SER A 91 -13.85 -0.35 -12.87
N LYS A 92 -13.33 -1.56 -13.10
CA LYS A 92 -14.10 -2.79 -13.39
C LYS A 92 -14.40 -3.62 -12.14
N SER A 93 -14.19 -3.05 -10.94
CA SER A 93 -14.38 -3.70 -9.64
C SER A 93 -13.48 -4.94 -9.40
N ASN A 94 -12.43 -5.14 -10.18
CA ASN A 94 -11.42 -6.16 -9.95
C ASN A 94 -10.32 -5.62 -9.04
N PHE A 95 -9.65 -6.50 -8.29
CA PHE A 95 -8.45 -6.12 -7.54
C PHE A 95 -7.38 -5.58 -8.48
N THR A 96 -6.72 -4.50 -8.06
CA THR A 96 -5.61 -3.90 -8.82
C THR A 96 -4.39 -4.82 -8.84
N ASP A 97 -3.50 -4.63 -9.80
CA ASP A 97 -2.28 -5.44 -9.88
C ASP A 97 -1.34 -5.13 -8.71
N GLU A 98 -1.37 -3.90 -8.19
CA GLU A 98 -0.66 -3.50 -6.98
C GLU A 98 -1.13 -4.29 -5.76
N VAL A 99 -2.45 -4.46 -5.59
CA VAL A 99 -3.01 -5.27 -4.50
C VAL A 99 -2.62 -6.74 -4.64
N LYS A 100 -2.73 -7.31 -5.83
CA LYS A 100 -2.36 -8.71 -6.09
C LYS A 100 -0.90 -8.98 -5.78
N ALA A 101 0.00 -8.08 -6.24
CA ALA A 101 1.44 -8.19 -5.99
C ALA A 101 1.76 -8.04 -4.49
N LEU A 102 1.13 -7.07 -3.81
CA LEU A 102 1.34 -6.83 -2.38
C LEU A 102 0.84 -7.99 -1.52
N VAL A 103 -0.38 -8.49 -1.78
CA VAL A 103 -0.96 -9.65 -1.08
C VAL A 103 -0.11 -10.90 -1.30
N SER A 104 0.39 -11.10 -2.51
CA SER A 104 1.27 -12.23 -2.81
C SER A 104 2.58 -12.18 -2.01
N ALA A 105 3.22 -11.00 -1.92
CA ALA A 105 4.45 -10.82 -1.15
C ALA A 105 4.22 -10.96 0.37
N LEU A 106 3.06 -10.53 0.87
CA LEU A 106 2.71 -10.61 2.29
C LEU A 106 2.28 -12.03 2.75
N ASN A 107 1.99 -12.94 1.82
CA ASN A 107 1.40 -14.24 2.12
C ASN A 107 2.20 -15.02 3.18
N SER A 108 3.53 -15.03 3.10
CA SER A 108 4.41 -15.66 4.08
C SER A 108 5.16 -14.68 4.99
N ALA A 109 4.91 -13.37 4.88
CA ALA A 109 5.52 -12.38 5.77
C ALA A 109 5.04 -12.54 7.21
N GLU A 110 5.89 -12.23 8.17
CA GLU A 110 5.60 -12.28 9.60
C GLU A 110 5.48 -10.87 10.16
N ALA A 111 4.43 -10.63 10.97
CA ALA A 111 4.28 -9.35 11.70
C ALA A 111 5.43 -9.17 12.71
N GLY A 112 5.87 -7.93 12.92
CA GLY A 112 6.93 -7.61 13.87
C GLY A 112 8.35 -7.86 13.35
N GLN A 113 8.52 -8.36 12.13
CA GLN A 113 9.84 -8.57 11.53
C GLN A 113 10.35 -7.32 10.81
N LYS A 114 11.64 -7.04 10.94
CA LYS A 114 12.30 -5.96 10.19
C LYS A 114 12.50 -6.42 8.74
N MET A 115 11.91 -5.66 7.83
CA MET A 115 11.88 -6.01 6.40
C MET A 115 12.21 -4.82 5.52
N THR A 116 12.70 -5.10 4.33
CA THR A 116 12.74 -4.14 3.22
C THR A 116 11.66 -4.47 2.21
N MET A 117 10.95 -3.45 1.73
CA MET A 117 10.03 -3.57 0.62
C MET A 117 10.56 -2.83 -0.60
N SER A 118 10.57 -3.49 -1.74
CA SER A 118 10.86 -2.91 -3.04
C SER A 118 9.84 -3.34 -4.07
N VAL A 119 9.72 -2.55 -5.14
CA VAL A 119 8.78 -2.80 -6.24
C VAL A 119 9.56 -2.79 -7.54
N THR A 120 9.28 -3.75 -8.41
CA THR A 120 9.89 -3.83 -9.74
C THR A 120 8.83 -4.17 -10.77
N LYS A 121 9.13 -3.87 -12.02
CA LYS A 121 8.34 -4.26 -13.18
C LYS A 121 9.20 -5.14 -14.08
N THR A 122 8.71 -6.32 -14.40
CA THR A 122 9.40 -7.25 -15.28
C THR A 122 8.58 -7.50 -16.54
N LYS A 123 9.26 -7.67 -17.66
CA LYS A 123 8.65 -8.11 -18.92
C LYS A 123 8.91 -9.59 -19.12
N THR A 124 7.88 -10.31 -19.49
CA THR A 124 7.97 -11.73 -19.88
C THR A 124 7.27 -11.93 -21.21
N THR A 125 7.92 -12.61 -22.13
CA THR A 125 7.30 -12.99 -23.39
C THR A 125 6.57 -14.31 -23.22
N GLY A 126 5.27 -14.31 -23.45
CA GLY A 126 4.45 -15.51 -23.36
C GLY A 126 4.68 -16.47 -24.54
N LYS A 127 4.20 -17.70 -24.43
CA LYS A 127 4.29 -18.72 -25.49
C LYS A 127 3.61 -18.30 -26.82
N ASN A 128 2.72 -17.32 -26.75
CA ASN A 128 2.04 -16.72 -27.91
C ASN A 128 2.83 -15.55 -28.54
N GLY A 129 4.08 -15.34 -28.13
CA GLY A 129 4.94 -14.24 -28.60
C GLY A 129 4.55 -12.84 -28.12
N LYS A 130 3.55 -12.73 -27.23
CA LYS A 130 3.15 -11.43 -26.65
C LYS A 130 3.94 -11.12 -25.40
N ASP A 131 4.33 -9.86 -25.27
CA ASP A 131 4.98 -9.36 -24.06
C ASP A 131 3.92 -9.02 -22.98
N TYR A 132 4.21 -9.47 -21.79
CA TYR A 132 3.43 -9.20 -20.59
C TYR A 132 4.31 -8.45 -19.59
N GLU A 133 3.77 -7.40 -19.00
CA GLU A 133 4.44 -6.67 -17.94
C GLU A 133 3.84 -7.10 -16.61
N ASN A 134 4.69 -7.57 -15.70
CA ASN A 134 4.30 -8.01 -14.38
C ASN A 134 4.86 -7.05 -13.31
N LEU A 135 3.99 -6.59 -12.45
CA LEU A 135 4.36 -5.82 -11.26
C LEU A 135 4.70 -6.82 -10.15
N ASN A 136 5.88 -6.67 -9.55
CA ASN A 136 6.33 -7.52 -8.46
C ASN A 136 6.65 -6.66 -7.24
N VAL A 137 6.18 -7.10 -6.09
CA VAL A 137 6.52 -6.53 -4.77
C VAL A 137 7.40 -7.55 -4.06
N TYR A 138 8.57 -7.15 -3.64
CA TYR A 138 9.51 -7.99 -2.88
C TYR A 138 9.56 -7.51 -1.43
N LEU A 139 9.40 -8.46 -0.51
CA LEU A 139 9.64 -8.27 0.91
C LEU A 139 10.81 -9.16 1.31
N ASN A 140 11.88 -8.56 1.82
CA ASN A 140 13.06 -9.28 2.26
C ASN A 140 13.27 -9.02 3.76
N TYR A 141 13.56 -10.09 4.52
CA TYR A 141 13.97 -9.97 5.92
C TYR A 141 15.33 -9.29 6.00
N VAL A 142 15.48 -8.31 6.90
CA VAL A 142 16.77 -7.63 7.09
C VAL A 142 17.76 -8.52 7.83
N ASP A 143 17.26 -9.27 8.82
CA ASP A 143 18.09 -10.03 9.77
C ASP A 143 18.18 -11.52 9.41
N ARG A 144 17.65 -11.92 8.26
CA ARG A 144 17.73 -13.30 7.76
C ARG A 144 18.40 -13.31 6.40
N THR A 145 19.47 -14.05 6.29
CA THR A 145 20.20 -14.27 5.03
C THR A 145 19.96 -15.68 4.51
N GLY A 146 19.69 -15.79 3.22
CA GLY A 146 19.66 -17.09 2.54
C GLY A 146 21.07 -17.60 2.25
N ASP A 147 21.18 -18.84 1.75
CA ASP A 147 22.44 -19.53 1.44
C ASP A 147 23.35 -18.76 0.46
N ASN A 148 22.79 -17.83 -0.30
CA ASN A 148 23.52 -16.97 -1.24
C ASN A 148 24.02 -15.65 -0.64
N GLY A 149 23.93 -15.47 0.69
CA GLY A 149 24.31 -14.24 1.39
C GLY A 149 23.40 -13.04 1.16
N LYS A 150 22.28 -13.21 0.44
CA LYS A 150 21.26 -12.15 0.23
C LYS A 150 20.15 -12.28 1.27
N GLY A 151 19.49 -11.17 1.56
CA GLY A 151 18.32 -11.18 2.44
C GLY A 151 17.28 -12.21 1.99
N LEU A 152 16.76 -12.99 2.93
CA LEU A 152 15.75 -14.00 2.65
C LEU A 152 14.44 -13.31 2.26
N SER A 153 13.94 -13.61 1.07
CA SER A 153 12.64 -13.10 0.61
C SER A 153 11.48 -13.89 1.21
N THR A 154 10.34 -13.21 1.40
CA THR A 154 9.08 -13.89 1.68
C THR A 154 8.67 -14.76 0.47
N GLY A 155 7.99 -15.86 0.74
CA GLY A 155 7.41 -16.69 -0.33
C GLY A 155 6.21 -16.01 -0.98
N PHE A 156 6.12 -16.10 -2.31
CA PHE A 156 4.97 -15.64 -3.07
C PHE A 156 3.86 -16.70 -3.11
N ILE A 157 2.63 -16.25 -3.38
CA ILE A 157 1.57 -17.17 -3.78
C ILE A 157 1.96 -17.78 -5.12
N ALA A 158 2.02 -19.11 -5.20
CA ALA A 158 2.37 -19.77 -6.45
C ALA A 158 1.30 -19.47 -7.54
N PHE A 159 1.74 -19.22 -8.76
CA PHE A 159 0.83 -18.87 -9.85
C PHE A 159 -0.28 -19.92 -10.09
N ASN A 160 0.05 -21.19 -9.87
CA ASN A 160 -0.91 -22.29 -10.04
C ASN A 160 -1.97 -22.36 -8.94
N ASP A 161 -1.73 -21.71 -7.79
CA ASP A 161 -2.68 -21.64 -6.68
C ASP A 161 -3.71 -20.52 -6.88
N ILE A 162 -3.45 -19.61 -7.82
CA ILE A 162 -4.36 -18.51 -8.13
C ILE A 162 -5.39 -19.02 -9.14
N PRO A 163 -6.70 -18.96 -8.84
CA PRO A 163 -7.74 -19.32 -9.77
C PRO A 163 -7.62 -18.53 -11.07
N LYS A 164 -7.89 -19.18 -12.20
CA LYS A 164 -7.95 -18.48 -13.48
C LYS A 164 -9.31 -17.81 -13.63
N PRO A 165 -9.39 -16.69 -14.36
CA PRO A 165 -10.68 -16.16 -14.78
C PRO A 165 -11.36 -17.17 -15.70
N GLU A 166 -12.65 -17.30 -15.58
CA GLU A 166 -13.46 -18.19 -16.41
C GLU A 166 -13.81 -17.48 -17.72
N LYS A 167 -13.73 -18.22 -18.83
CA LYS A 167 -14.17 -17.73 -20.13
C LYS A 167 -15.69 -17.82 -20.20
N GLU A 168 -16.33 -16.74 -20.53
CA GLU A 168 -17.76 -16.67 -20.80
C GLU A 168 -17.95 -16.27 -22.27
N ASP A 169 -18.70 -17.06 -23.02
CA ASP A 169 -19.08 -16.73 -24.40
C ASP A 169 -20.42 -16.00 -24.32
N ASP A 170 -20.42 -14.69 -24.63
CA ASP A 170 -21.60 -13.85 -24.69
C ASP A 170 -21.97 -13.66 -26.15
N GLU A 171 -23.24 -13.89 -26.49
CA GLU A 171 -23.73 -13.84 -27.88
C GLU A 171 -23.59 -12.44 -28.49
N ASP A 172 -23.73 -11.38 -27.68
CA ASP A 172 -23.67 -9.98 -28.14
C ASP A 172 -22.26 -9.37 -28.03
N LEU A 173 -21.50 -9.73 -26.98
CA LEU A 173 -20.19 -9.15 -26.66
C LEU A 173 -19.01 -10.04 -27.07
N GLY A 174 -19.28 -11.26 -27.53
CA GLY A 174 -18.25 -12.24 -27.83
C GLY A 174 -17.62 -12.83 -26.58
N VAL A 175 -16.30 -13.10 -26.61
CA VAL A 175 -15.59 -13.69 -25.48
C VAL A 175 -15.38 -12.67 -24.38
N THR A 176 -15.99 -12.89 -23.22
CA THR A 176 -15.76 -12.14 -22.00
C THR A 176 -15.05 -12.99 -20.94
N TRP A 177 -14.56 -12.33 -19.87
CA TRP A 177 -13.83 -13.01 -18.81
C TRP A 177 -14.47 -12.72 -17.46
N ASN A 178 -14.91 -13.79 -16.79
CA ASN A 178 -15.43 -13.73 -15.42
C ASN A 178 -14.28 -13.76 -14.40
N TRP A 179 -14.04 -12.65 -13.75
CA TRP A 179 -12.99 -12.49 -12.73
C TRP A 179 -13.46 -12.83 -11.31
N LYS A 180 -14.71 -13.26 -11.10
CA LYS A 180 -15.25 -13.58 -9.76
C LYS A 180 -14.39 -14.59 -8.98
N PRO A 181 -13.90 -15.72 -9.59
CA PRO A 181 -13.06 -16.66 -8.85
C PRO A 181 -11.77 -16.03 -8.35
N VAL A 182 -11.11 -15.22 -9.18
CA VAL A 182 -9.88 -14.50 -8.82
C VAL A 182 -10.15 -13.48 -7.72
N ASN A 183 -11.23 -12.72 -7.84
CA ASN A 183 -11.61 -11.73 -6.82
C ASN A 183 -11.96 -12.39 -5.48
N LYS A 184 -12.66 -13.53 -5.49
CA LYS A 184 -12.97 -14.27 -4.27
C LYS A 184 -11.70 -14.78 -3.58
N PHE A 185 -10.75 -15.29 -4.34
CA PHE A 185 -9.45 -15.75 -3.84
C PHE A 185 -8.70 -14.62 -3.13
N TYR A 186 -8.50 -13.46 -3.78
CA TYR A 186 -7.80 -12.34 -3.17
C TYR A 186 -8.54 -11.72 -1.99
N ALA A 187 -9.88 -11.67 -2.01
CA ALA A 187 -10.67 -11.24 -0.86
C ALA A 187 -10.42 -12.14 0.36
N GLN A 188 -10.37 -13.46 0.15
CA GLN A 188 -10.07 -14.42 1.21
C GLN A 188 -8.64 -14.24 1.73
N LYS A 189 -7.65 -14.06 0.85
CA LYS A 189 -6.25 -13.82 1.24
C LYS A 189 -6.07 -12.53 2.03
N ILE A 190 -6.76 -11.46 1.67
CA ILE A 190 -6.75 -10.21 2.42
C ILE A 190 -7.30 -10.43 3.84
N LYS A 191 -8.39 -11.17 3.98
CA LYS A 191 -8.98 -11.49 5.29
C LYS A 191 -8.01 -12.31 6.15
N GLU A 192 -7.39 -13.36 5.59
CA GLU A 192 -6.38 -14.19 6.27
C GLU A 192 -5.19 -13.32 6.76
N LEU A 193 -4.72 -12.39 5.93
CA LEU A 193 -3.65 -11.47 6.31
C LEU A 193 -4.08 -10.51 7.42
N GLN A 194 -5.30 -9.96 7.36
CA GLN A 194 -5.82 -9.11 8.44
C GLN A 194 -5.85 -9.85 9.78
N GLU A 195 -6.38 -11.06 9.80
CA GLU A 195 -6.42 -11.90 11.00
C GLU A 195 -5.00 -12.21 11.51
N LYS A 196 -4.08 -12.59 10.61
CA LYS A 196 -2.68 -12.86 10.93
C LYS A 196 -1.98 -11.67 11.57
N PHE A 197 -2.13 -10.47 11.00
CA PHE A 197 -1.48 -9.27 11.51
C PHE A 197 -2.12 -8.73 12.78
N GLN A 198 -3.43 -8.89 12.99
CA GLN A 198 -4.09 -8.58 14.26
C GLN A 198 -3.61 -9.49 15.39
N ASN A 199 -3.56 -10.80 15.17
CA ASN A 199 -3.11 -11.77 16.16
C ASN A 199 -1.61 -11.64 16.48
N GLY A 200 -0.77 -11.29 15.52
CA GLY A 200 0.65 -11.04 15.73
C GLY A 200 0.95 -9.83 16.61
N GLN A 201 0.06 -8.85 16.65
CA GLN A 201 0.20 -7.66 17.52
C GLN A 201 -0.08 -7.97 18.98
N THR A 202 -1.02 -8.88 19.27
CA THR A 202 -1.36 -9.30 20.65
C THR A 202 -0.23 -10.09 21.31
N ALA A 203 0.58 -10.79 20.54
CA ALA A 203 1.71 -11.57 21.05
C ALA A 203 2.95 -10.72 21.40
N SER A 204 3.04 -9.46 20.94
CA SER A 204 4.20 -8.59 21.09
C SER A 204 4.03 -7.48 22.12
N GLN A 205 2.89 -7.36 22.79
CA GLN A 205 2.71 -6.42 23.89
C GLN A 205 3.09 -7.07 25.22
N PRO A 206 4.13 -6.58 25.95
CA PRO A 206 4.20 -6.81 27.36
C PRO A 206 2.95 -6.16 27.99
N GLN A 207 2.19 -6.93 28.76
CA GLN A 207 1.05 -6.42 29.51
C GLN A 207 1.54 -5.36 30.51
N THR A 208 1.59 -4.12 30.12
CA THR A 208 1.59 -2.97 31.01
C THR A 208 0.14 -2.54 31.16
N ASN A 209 -0.48 -2.96 32.26
CA ASN A 209 -1.69 -2.37 32.79
C ASN A 209 -1.42 -0.88 33.03
N THR A 210 -1.76 -0.06 32.06
CA THR A 210 -1.88 1.39 32.26
C THR A 210 -3.21 1.79 31.62
N GLU A 211 -4.18 2.11 32.49
CA GLU A 211 -5.46 2.68 32.08
C GLU A 211 -5.18 3.87 31.14
N ALA A 212 -5.75 3.83 29.96
CA ALA A 212 -5.70 4.94 29.02
C ALA A 212 -6.37 6.17 29.65
N PRO A 213 -5.75 7.36 29.60
CA PRO A 213 -6.40 8.58 30.06
C PRO A 213 -7.65 8.82 29.19
N LYS A 214 -8.82 8.90 29.85
CA LYS A 214 -10.08 9.28 29.22
C LYS A 214 -9.96 10.70 28.68
N ILE A 215 -9.82 10.83 27.37
CA ILE A 215 -9.93 12.12 26.69
C ILE A 215 -11.42 12.49 26.67
N PRO A 216 -11.84 13.61 27.26
CA PRO A 216 -13.23 14.05 27.19
C PRO A 216 -13.59 14.38 25.72
N PRO A 217 -14.84 14.13 25.30
CA PRO A 217 -15.26 14.45 23.93
C PRO A 217 -15.16 15.96 23.70
N MET A 218 -14.37 16.37 22.70
CA MET A 218 -14.33 17.76 22.23
C MET A 218 -15.66 18.13 21.57
N THR A 219 -16.26 19.22 22.03
CA THR A 219 -17.43 19.81 21.39
C THR A 219 -17.07 20.47 20.05
N PRO A 220 -17.97 20.51 19.06
CA PRO A 220 -17.67 21.04 17.72
C PRO A 220 -17.22 22.51 17.66
N GLU A 221 -17.41 23.27 18.74
CA GLU A 221 -17.04 24.70 18.81
C GLU A 221 -15.54 24.98 19.04
N GLN A 222 -14.76 23.97 19.43
CA GLN A 222 -13.31 24.14 19.67
C GLN A 222 -12.42 23.89 18.44
N ALA A 223 -12.99 23.50 17.32
CA ALA A 223 -12.24 23.19 16.10
C ALA A 223 -11.93 24.39 15.19
N PHE A 224 -12.45 25.60 15.50
CA PHE A 224 -12.27 26.81 14.69
C PHE A 224 -11.87 28.00 15.53
N GLN A 225 -10.61 28.05 15.99
CA GLN A 225 -10.00 29.32 16.37
C GLN A 225 -8.76 29.55 15.49
N PRO A 226 -8.73 30.65 14.70
CA PRO A 226 -7.53 31.04 13.96
C PRO A 226 -6.46 31.50 14.94
N ALA A 227 -5.22 31.07 14.72
CA ALA A 227 -4.06 31.49 15.49
C ALA A 227 -3.89 33.01 15.44
N THR A 228 -4.12 33.67 16.55
CA THR A 228 -3.84 35.10 16.72
C THR A 228 -2.35 35.33 16.85
N ASN A 229 -1.86 36.28 16.04
CA ASN A 229 -0.52 36.84 15.97
C ASN A 229 0.11 37.07 17.37
N VAL A 230 1.30 36.57 17.59
CA VAL A 230 2.16 36.96 18.70
C VAL A 230 3.02 38.16 18.28
N ASN A 231 2.78 39.27 18.93
CA ASN A 231 3.47 40.54 18.86
C ASN A 231 5.01 40.43 19.02
N THR A 232 5.72 40.93 18.05
CA THR A 232 7.12 41.37 18.16
C THR A 232 7.20 42.56 19.11
N LYS A 233 7.89 42.44 20.24
CA LYS A 233 8.39 43.58 21.02
C LYS A 233 9.84 43.82 20.63
N GLU A 234 10.07 44.96 20.01
CA GLU A 234 11.36 45.61 19.92
C GLU A 234 11.87 45.99 21.32
N HIS A 235 13.15 45.76 21.56
CA HIS A 235 13.90 46.43 22.64
C HIS A 235 14.99 47.27 22.00
N GLN A 236 14.91 48.55 22.35
CA GLN A 236 15.99 49.55 22.25
C GLN A 236 17.24 49.11 23.00
#